data_0082eab63fb8ecf9fb240730352e8ce9
#
_entry.id   0082eab63fb8ecf9fb240730352e8ce9
#
_cell.length_a   1.000
_cell.length_b   1.000
_cell.length_c   1.000
_cell.angle_alpha   90.00
_cell.angle_beta   90.00
_cell.angle_gamma   90.00
#
_symmetry.space_group_name_H-M   'P 1'
#
loop_
_entity.id
_entity.type
_entity.pdbx_description
1 polymer ?
#
loop_
_entity_poly.entity_id
_entity_poly.type
_entity_poly.pdbx_seq_one_letter_code
_entity_poly.pdbx_strand_id
1 'polypeptide(L)'
;AEEGILHLSSNAMEQHLRLSDMINIIEDVEGLDYLNVKKYTRRPALEWISRSGGADLHAGLGIQINKNTIAETYTITFTEPDKFLVSGSITGNQTQELGGVGTLGVPYTVRNPTPNKEALIQFQIDAGNLLMQSGDRGRIIVTELASNIQLLEGEFPVAGVLQLTVTGGIE
;
A
#
# COMPACT_ATOMS: atom_id res chain seq x y z
N ALA A 1 -8.62 2.76 30.33
CA ALA A 1 -8.61 3.04 28.89
C ALA A 1 -7.16 2.93 28.45
N GLU A 2 -6.83 1.93 27.67
CA GLU A 2 -5.48 1.74 27.12
C GLU A 2 -5.22 2.83 26.09
N GLU A 3 -4.30 3.72 26.37
CA GLU A 3 -3.82 4.72 25.43
C GLU A 3 -2.84 4.04 24.48
N GLY A 4 -3.34 3.59 23.33
CA GLY A 4 -2.47 3.12 22.25
C GLY A 4 -1.74 4.27 21.56
N ILE A 5 -0.61 3.95 20.88
CA ILE A 5 0.21 4.94 20.14
C ILE A 5 -0.59 5.76 19.11
N LEU A 6 -1.70 5.22 18.62
CA LEU A 6 -2.56 5.87 17.64
C LEU A 6 -3.79 6.55 18.25
N HIS A 7 -3.84 6.68 19.58
CA HIS A 7 -4.94 7.39 20.24
C HIS A 7 -4.79 8.89 20.01
N LEU A 8 -5.87 9.57 19.64
CA LEU A 8 -5.85 11.01 19.30
C LEU A 8 -5.36 11.91 20.44
N SER A 9 -5.52 11.48 21.72
CA SER A 9 -5.03 12.23 22.88
C SER A 9 -3.52 12.08 23.09
N SER A 10 -2.90 11.04 22.57
CA SER A 10 -1.45 10.80 22.68
C SER A 10 -0.66 11.28 21.47
N ASN A 11 -1.34 11.57 20.35
CA ASN A 11 -0.73 12.08 19.13
C ASN A 11 -1.09 13.54 18.92
N ALA A 12 -0.14 14.44 19.12
CA ALA A 12 -0.26 15.82 18.67
C ALA A 12 -0.28 15.87 17.13
N MET A 13 -0.97 16.84 16.56
CA MET A 13 -0.89 17.11 15.11
C MET A 13 0.59 17.26 14.71
N GLU A 14 0.96 16.67 13.58
CA GLU A 14 2.35 16.67 13.04
C GLU A 14 3.37 15.83 13.80
N GLN A 15 2.95 14.98 14.73
CA GLN A 15 3.87 14.09 15.42
C GLN A 15 4.30 12.93 14.50
N HIS A 16 5.61 12.72 14.38
CA HIS A 16 6.15 11.63 13.59
C HIS A 16 5.88 10.27 14.26
N LEU A 17 5.41 9.31 13.48
CA LEU A 17 5.30 7.93 13.91
C LEU A 17 6.69 7.29 13.86
N ARG A 18 7.26 6.97 15.02
CA ARG A 18 8.58 6.34 15.11
C ARG A 18 8.42 4.83 15.19
N LEU A 19 9.22 4.13 14.41
CA LEU A 19 9.27 2.66 14.46
C LEU A 19 9.64 2.18 15.87
N SER A 20 10.56 2.87 16.55
CA SER A 20 10.96 2.55 17.93
C SER A 20 9.79 2.61 18.91
N ASP A 21 8.88 3.58 18.77
CA ASP A 21 7.75 3.71 19.68
C ASP A 21 6.75 2.56 19.49
N MET A 22 6.56 2.12 18.24
CA MET A 22 5.75 0.94 17.94
C MET A 22 6.39 -0.34 18.47
N ILE A 23 7.69 -0.50 18.32
CA ILE A 23 8.43 -1.67 18.83
C ILE A 23 8.28 -1.73 20.36
N ASN A 24 8.56 -0.64 21.06
CA ASN A 24 8.47 -0.58 22.51
C ASN A 24 7.08 -0.99 23.04
N ILE A 25 5.99 -0.48 22.42
CA ILE A 25 4.64 -0.83 22.83
C ILE A 25 4.32 -2.31 22.62
N ILE A 26 4.83 -2.89 21.53
CA ILE A 26 4.59 -4.31 21.24
C ILE A 26 5.44 -5.20 22.15
N GLU A 27 6.68 -4.81 22.46
CA GLU A 27 7.56 -5.55 23.38
C GLU A 27 7.09 -5.52 24.84
N ASP A 28 6.26 -4.53 25.22
CA ASP A 28 5.62 -4.47 26.54
C ASP A 28 4.45 -5.49 26.69
N VAL A 29 4.09 -6.22 25.62
CA VAL A 29 3.05 -7.26 25.70
C VAL A 29 3.58 -8.49 26.44
N GLU A 30 2.95 -8.85 27.55
CA GLU A 30 3.33 -10.00 28.35
C GLU A 30 3.30 -11.31 27.53
N GLY A 31 4.40 -12.07 27.62
CA GLY A 31 4.54 -13.34 26.87
C GLY A 31 5.15 -13.20 25.48
N LEU A 32 5.61 -12.02 25.09
CA LEU A 32 6.35 -11.81 23.85
C LEU A 32 7.85 -11.95 24.07
N ASP A 33 8.48 -12.98 23.49
CA ASP A 33 9.91 -13.20 23.64
C ASP A 33 10.77 -12.30 22.75
N TYR A 34 10.30 -12.06 21.52
CA TYR A 34 10.99 -11.18 20.57
C TYR A 34 10.05 -10.67 19.48
N LEU A 35 10.38 -9.50 18.95
CA LEU A 35 9.69 -8.87 17.81
C LEU A 35 10.61 -8.74 16.62
N ASN A 36 10.16 -9.20 15.46
CA ASN A 36 10.85 -8.98 14.19
C ASN A 36 9.94 -8.22 13.24
N VAL A 37 10.19 -6.93 13.08
CA VAL A 37 9.48 -6.08 12.11
C VAL A 37 10.04 -6.35 10.73
N LYS A 38 9.31 -7.16 9.94
CA LYS A 38 9.71 -7.51 8.56
C LYS A 38 9.46 -6.39 7.57
N LYS A 39 8.47 -5.54 7.84
CA LYS A 39 8.12 -4.45 6.95
C LYS A 39 7.41 -3.31 7.69
N TYR A 40 7.86 -2.11 7.41
CA TYR A 40 7.27 -0.88 7.89
C TYR A 40 7.18 0.09 6.71
N THR A 41 5.97 0.37 6.24
CA THR A 41 5.75 1.21 5.06
C THR A 41 4.56 2.13 5.29
N ARG A 42 4.59 3.31 4.65
CA ARG A 42 3.40 4.13 4.49
C ARG A 42 2.39 3.40 3.60
N ARG A 43 1.10 3.49 3.91
CA ARG A 43 0.05 2.92 3.04
C ARG A 43 0.11 3.60 1.67
N PRO A 44 0.30 2.83 0.58
CA PRO A 44 0.30 3.43 -0.75
C PRO A 44 -1.06 4.03 -1.09
N ALA A 45 -1.04 5.10 -1.88
CA ALA A 45 -2.23 5.73 -2.42
C ALA A 45 -2.10 5.85 -3.93
N LEU A 46 -3.23 5.92 -4.64
CA LEU A 46 -3.27 6.26 -6.05
C LEU A 46 -3.28 7.79 -6.19
N GLU A 47 -2.27 8.31 -6.85
CA GLU A 47 -2.16 9.73 -7.21
C GLU A 47 -2.39 9.89 -8.72
N TRP A 48 -3.31 10.75 -9.11
CA TRP A 48 -3.57 11.03 -10.51
C TRP A 48 -2.59 12.06 -11.06
N ILE A 49 -1.92 11.72 -12.16
CA ILE A 49 -1.02 12.62 -12.91
C ILE A 49 -1.83 13.37 -13.96
N SER A 50 -2.68 12.65 -14.69
CA SER A 50 -3.67 13.18 -15.62
C SER A 50 -4.95 12.37 -15.51
N ARG A 51 -6.09 13.03 -15.50
CA ARG A 51 -7.38 12.37 -15.27
C ARG A 51 -8.49 13.11 -16.01
N SER A 52 -9.06 12.49 -17.02
CA SER A 52 -10.23 13.01 -17.74
C SER A 52 -11.54 12.44 -17.19
N GLY A 53 -11.48 11.23 -16.64
CA GLY A 53 -12.65 10.51 -16.14
C GLY A 53 -12.80 10.51 -14.63
N GLY A 54 -13.73 9.71 -14.13
CA GLY A 54 -14.08 9.60 -12.71
C GLY A 54 -13.60 8.34 -12.00
N ALA A 55 -12.78 7.50 -12.66
CA ALA A 55 -12.30 6.26 -12.05
C ALA A 55 -11.45 6.52 -10.79
N ASP A 56 -11.59 5.67 -9.78
CA ASP A 56 -10.81 5.78 -8.55
C ASP A 56 -10.63 4.41 -7.87
N LEU A 57 -9.78 4.34 -6.85
CA LEU A 57 -9.61 3.12 -6.07
C LEU A 57 -10.94 2.65 -5.47
N HIS A 58 -11.15 1.33 -5.50
CA HIS A 58 -12.31 0.71 -4.88
C HIS A 58 -12.41 1.07 -3.40
N ALA A 59 -13.56 1.62 -2.99
CA ALA A 59 -13.80 2.01 -1.62
C ALA A 59 -13.69 0.80 -0.67
N GLY A 60 -12.85 0.95 0.35
CA GLY A 60 -12.66 -0.07 1.39
C GLY A 60 -11.56 -1.11 1.11
N LEU A 61 -11.14 -1.36 -0.13
CA LEU A 61 -10.02 -2.28 -0.41
C LEU A 61 -8.66 -1.60 -0.36
N GLY A 62 -8.57 -0.38 -0.89
CA GLY A 62 -7.30 0.33 -1.02
C GLY A 62 -6.26 -0.47 -1.81
N ILE A 63 -4.98 -0.12 -1.60
CA ILE A 63 -3.86 -0.84 -2.19
C ILE A 63 -3.32 -1.82 -1.15
N GLN A 64 -3.37 -3.10 -1.47
CA GLN A 64 -2.89 -4.15 -0.59
C GLN A 64 -1.42 -4.44 -0.87
N ILE A 65 -0.63 -4.47 0.19
CA ILE A 65 0.78 -4.83 0.17
C ILE A 65 1.00 -6.16 0.90
N ASN A 66 2.09 -6.83 0.61
CA ASN A 66 2.46 -8.10 1.24
C ASN A 66 3.97 -8.18 1.50
N LYS A 67 4.45 -9.29 2.04
CA LYS A 67 5.87 -9.48 2.37
C LYS A 67 6.83 -9.37 1.18
N ASN A 68 6.34 -9.61 -0.04
CA ASN A 68 7.14 -9.58 -1.27
C ASN A 68 7.10 -8.20 -1.96
N THR A 69 6.27 -7.27 -1.47
CA THR A 69 6.16 -5.92 -2.04
C THR A 69 7.51 -5.22 -1.98
N ILE A 70 7.93 -4.63 -3.06
CA ILE A 70 9.17 -3.85 -3.16
C ILE A 70 8.86 -2.35 -3.22
N ALA A 71 9.82 -1.54 -2.78
CA ALA A 71 9.71 -0.09 -2.86
C ALA A 71 9.94 0.36 -4.30
N GLU A 72 8.86 0.75 -4.98
CA GLU A 72 8.89 1.27 -6.34
C GLU A 72 7.67 2.13 -6.66
N THR A 73 7.72 2.82 -7.79
CA THR A 73 6.58 3.55 -8.33
C THR A 73 5.94 2.75 -9.45
N TYR A 74 4.65 2.43 -9.28
CA TYR A 74 3.84 1.81 -10.34
C TYR A 74 3.08 2.89 -11.08
N THR A 75 3.27 2.97 -12.39
CA THR A 75 2.52 3.86 -13.28
C THR A 75 1.38 3.09 -13.92
N ILE A 76 0.18 3.63 -13.80
CA ILE A 76 -1.04 3.13 -14.43
C ILE A 76 -1.34 4.03 -15.62
N THR A 77 -1.51 3.47 -16.81
CA THR A 77 -1.83 4.23 -18.03
C THR A 77 -3.05 3.64 -18.68
N PHE A 78 -4.10 4.43 -18.83
CA PHE A 78 -5.30 4.01 -19.54
C PHE A 78 -5.05 3.94 -21.04
N THR A 79 -5.45 2.83 -21.65
CA THR A 79 -5.41 2.58 -23.10
C THR A 79 -6.77 2.67 -23.73
N GLU A 80 -7.81 2.35 -22.97
CA GLU A 80 -9.23 2.40 -23.33
C GLU A 80 -10.02 2.95 -22.13
N PRO A 81 -11.30 3.30 -22.31
CA PRO A 81 -12.10 3.86 -21.22
C PRO A 81 -12.22 2.99 -19.96
N ASP A 82 -12.07 1.69 -20.11
CA ASP A 82 -12.20 0.68 -19.05
C ASP A 82 -10.96 -0.19 -18.87
N LYS A 83 -9.88 0.06 -19.64
CA LYS A 83 -8.65 -0.76 -19.60
C LYS A 83 -7.40 0.07 -19.35
N PHE A 84 -6.49 -0.52 -18.61
CA PHE A 84 -5.22 0.12 -18.27
C PHE A 84 -4.05 -0.88 -18.29
N LEU A 85 -2.86 -0.34 -18.48
CA LEU A 85 -1.59 -1.02 -18.33
C LEU A 85 -0.89 -0.54 -17.07
N VAL A 86 -0.10 -1.42 -16.47
CA VAL A 86 0.72 -1.10 -15.30
C VAL A 86 2.19 -1.33 -15.61
N SER A 87 3.03 -0.38 -15.19
CA SER A 87 4.48 -0.48 -15.29
C SER A 87 5.13 -0.05 -13.99
N GLY A 88 5.95 -0.92 -13.42
CA GLY A 88 6.80 -0.59 -12.26
C GLY A 88 8.11 0.05 -12.67
N SER A 89 8.64 0.96 -11.85
CA SER A 89 9.93 1.62 -12.10
C SER A 89 11.12 0.66 -12.02
N ILE A 90 10.98 -0.44 -11.31
CA ILE A 90 11.99 -1.50 -11.16
C ILE A 90 11.55 -2.75 -11.90
N THR A 91 10.30 -3.18 -11.71
CA THR A 91 9.77 -4.42 -12.28
C THR A 91 9.36 -4.30 -13.75
N GLY A 92 9.31 -3.07 -14.28
CA GLY A 92 8.95 -2.82 -15.67
C GLY A 92 7.48 -3.11 -16.01
N ASN A 93 7.21 -3.31 -17.29
CA ASN A 93 5.86 -3.53 -17.78
C ASN A 93 5.26 -4.86 -17.29
N GLN A 94 4.04 -4.82 -16.82
CA GLN A 94 3.27 -6.02 -16.49
C GLN A 94 2.77 -6.67 -17.79
N THR A 95 3.59 -7.58 -18.34
CA THR A 95 3.26 -8.36 -19.53
C THR A 95 2.08 -9.29 -19.29
N GLN A 96 1.55 -9.92 -20.34
CA GLN A 96 0.42 -10.87 -20.25
C GLN A 96 0.65 -11.96 -19.19
N GLU A 97 1.89 -12.39 -19.00
CA GLU A 97 2.25 -13.41 -18.01
C GLU A 97 2.31 -12.89 -16.57
N LEU A 98 2.42 -11.59 -16.38
CA LEU A 98 2.57 -10.93 -15.07
C LEU A 98 1.27 -10.27 -14.57
N GLY A 99 0.24 -10.20 -15.40
CA GLY A 99 -1.03 -9.54 -15.06
C GLY A 99 -1.71 -8.92 -16.26
N GLY A 100 -0.93 -8.54 -17.27
CA GLY A 100 -1.43 -8.05 -18.55
C GLY A 100 -2.19 -6.72 -18.44
N VAL A 101 -3.31 -6.66 -19.16
CA VAL A 101 -4.20 -5.50 -19.18
C VAL A 101 -5.15 -5.56 -17.98
N GLY A 102 -5.18 -4.51 -17.18
CA GLY A 102 -6.16 -4.34 -16.12
C GLY A 102 -7.48 -3.82 -16.66
N THR A 103 -8.57 -4.18 -15.99
CA THR A 103 -9.94 -3.75 -16.34
C THR A 103 -10.58 -3.10 -15.11
N LEU A 104 -11.33 -2.02 -15.31
CA LEU A 104 -12.07 -1.37 -14.22
C LEU A 104 -13.06 -2.35 -13.56
N GLY A 105 -13.22 -2.24 -12.25
CA GLY A 105 -14.07 -3.10 -11.43
C GLY A 105 -13.51 -4.50 -11.16
N VAL A 106 -12.31 -4.82 -11.68
CA VAL A 106 -11.66 -6.12 -11.48
C VAL A 106 -10.38 -5.95 -10.65
N PRO A 107 -10.17 -6.76 -9.60
CA PRO A 107 -8.91 -6.75 -8.84
C PRO A 107 -7.71 -7.02 -9.75
N TYR A 108 -6.71 -6.17 -9.68
CA TYR A 108 -5.47 -6.27 -10.43
C TYR A 108 -4.31 -6.59 -9.51
N THR A 109 -3.47 -7.55 -9.90
CA THR A 109 -2.29 -7.96 -9.14
C THR A 109 -1.04 -7.68 -9.95
N VAL A 110 -0.19 -6.81 -9.43
CA VAL A 110 1.17 -6.59 -9.96
C VAL A 110 2.08 -7.73 -9.49
N ARG A 111 2.87 -8.26 -10.40
CA ARG A 111 3.75 -9.41 -10.15
C ARG A 111 5.20 -9.09 -10.44
N ASN A 112 6.09 -9.75 -9.69
CA ASN A 112 7.53 -9.70 -9.95
C ASN A 112 7.85 -10.47 -11.25
N PRO A 113 8.67 -9.91 -12.17
CA PRO A 113 9.12 -10.62 -13.38
C PRO A 113 10.07 -11.80 -13.10
N THR A 114 10.46 -12.04 -11.87
CA THR A 114 11.26 -13.20 -11.48
C THR A 114 10.55 -14.53 -11.80
N PRO A 115 11.26 -15.66 -11.85
CA PRO A 115 10.67 -16.96 -12.20
C PRO A 115 9.43 -17.34 -11.40
N ASN A 116 9.35 -16.92 -10.13
CA ASN A 116 8.24 -17.26 -9.25
C ASN A 116 6.99 -16.39 -9.46
N LYS A 117 7.08 -15.28 -10.22
CA LYS A 117 5.97 -14.36 -10.49
C LYS A 117 5.16 -13.97 -9.24
N GLU A 118 5.86 -13.73 -8.13
CA GLU A 118 5.23 -13.42 -6.84
C GLU A 118 4.39 -12.15 -6.91
N ALA A 119 3.25 -12.17 -6.24
CA ALA A 119 2.41 -10.97 -6.11
C ALA A 119 3.15 -9.91 -5.27
N LEU A 120 3.18 -8.68 -5.76
CA LEU A 120 3.80 -7.54 -5.10
C LEU A 120 2.76 -6.64 -4.44
N ILE A 121 1.82 -6.13 -5.22
CA ILE A 121 0.69 -5.34 -4.74
C ILE A 121 -0.59 -5.80 -5.42
N GLN A 122 -1.73 -5.56 -4.79
CA GLN A 122 -3.05 -5.76 -5.38
C GLN A 122 -3.91 -4.53 -5.14
N PHE A 123 -4.67 -4.14 -6.15
CA PHE A 123 -5.61 -3.03 -6.07
C PHE A 123 -6.77 -3.25 -7.06
N GLN A 124 -7.82 -2.47 -6.88
CA GLN A 124 -8.94 -2.40 -7.81
C GLN A 124 -9.24 -0.93 -8.08
N ILE A 125 -9.48 -0.60 -9.34
CA ILE A 125 -9.95 0.72 -9.76
C ILE A 125 -11.37 0.55 -10.27
N ASP A 126 -12.30 1.29 -9.70
CA ASP A 126 -13.71 1.28 -10.12
C ASP A 126 -13.97 2.40 -11.13
N ALA A 127 -14.97 2.17 -11.99
CA ALA A 127 -15.46 3.18 -12.89
C ALA A 127 -16.15 4.31 -12.10
N GLY A 128 -15.93 5.54 -12.55
CA GLY A 128 -16.69 6.69 -12.07
C GLY A 128 -17.81 7.08 -13.02
N ASN A 129 -18.42 8.23 -12.78
CA ASN A 129 -19.52 8.76 -13.59
C ASN A 129 -19.07 9.24 -14.99
N LEU A 130 -17.79 9.51 -15.17
CA LEU A 130 -17.19 9.93 -16.43
C LEU A 130 -16.18 8.87 -16.88
N LEU A 131 -16.17 8.59 -18.19
CA LEU A 131 -15.26 7.63 -18.79
C LEU A 131 -13.82 8.15 -18.77
N MET A 132 -12.87 7.26 -18.50
CA MET A 132 -11.45 7.53 -18.68
C MET A 132 -11.12 7.63 -20.16
N GLN A 133 -10.03 8.31 -20.48
CA GLN A 133 -9.53 8.43 -21.84
C GLN A 133 -8.18 7.75 -21.99
N SER A 134 -7.86 7.33 -23.18
CA SER A 134 -6.53 6.85 -23.50
C SER A 134 -5.48 7.94 -23.21
N GLY A 135 -4.46 7.58 -22.47
CA GLY A 135 -3.42 8.51 -22.02
C GLY A 135 -3.64 9.07 -20.61
N ASP A 136 -4.80 8.86 -19.97
CA ASP A 136 -4.96 9.16 -18.55
C ASP A 136 -3.97 8.34 -17.72
N ARG A 137 -3.37 8.97 -16.70
CA ARG A 137 -2.31 8.36 -15.90
C ARG A 137 -2.51 8.57 -14.42
N GLY A 138 -2.23 7.51 -13.67
CA GLY A 138 -2.07 7.54 -12.23
C GLY A 138 -0.76 6.88 -11.82
N ARG A 139 -0.35 7.10 -10.58
CA ARG A 139 0.80 6.42 -9.98
C ARG A 139 0.48 5.92 -8.58
N ILE A 140 1.09 4.81 -8.23
CA ILE A 140 1.10 4.26 -6.88
C ILE A 140 2.56 4.24 -6.43
N ILE A 141 2.86 4.96 -5.35
CA ILE A 141 4.21 5.01 -4.79
C ILE A 141 4.26 4.09 -3.58
N VAL A 142 5.10 3.07 -3.63
CA VAL A 142 5.43 2.23 -2.49
C VAL A 142 6.80 2.63 -1.98
N THR A 143 6.85 3.10 -0.75
CA THR A 143 8.09 3.46 -0.06
C THR A 143 8.37 2.46 1.05
N GLU A 144 9.59 1.97 1.12
CA GLU A 144 10.07 1.24 2.29
C GLU A 144 10.70 2.24 3.25
N LEU A 145 10.20 2.25 4.48
CA LEU A 145 10.69 3.15 5.50
C LEU A 145 11.62 2.35 6.44
N ALA A 146 12.88 2.73 6.43
CA ALA A 146 13.88 2.12 7.32
C ALA A 146 13.79 2.66 8.77
N SER A 147 13.01 3.74 8.98
CA SER A 147 12.92 4.43 10.26
C SER A 147 11.53 5.07 10.47
N ASN A 148 11.46 6.35 10.69
CA ASN A 148 10.22 7.04 11.06
C ASN A 148 9.32 7.36 9.86
N ILE A 149 7.99 7.26 10.04
CA ILE A 149 7.02 7.84 9.11
C ILE A 149 6.87 9.32 9.44
N GLN A 150 7.28 10.17 8.51
CA GLN A 150 7.03 11.60 8.61
C GLN A 150 5.62 11.90 8.11
N LEU A 151 4.78 12.46 8.98
CA LEU A 151 3.46 12.93 8.59
C LEU A 151 3.58 14.29 7.91
N LEU A 152 2.78 14.51 6.87
CA LEU A 152 2.65 15.82 6.24
C LEU A 152 1.62 16.65 7.01
N GLU A 153 1.63 17.97 6.77
CA GLU A 153 0.64 18.88 7.37
C GLU A 153 -0.79 18.41 7.07
N GLY A 154 -1.59 18.28 8.11
CA GLY A 154 -2.98 17.80 8.01
C GLY A 154 -3.15 16.28 7.91
N GLU A 155 -2.08 15.49 7.93
CA GLU A 155 -2.18 14.03 7.98
C GLU A 155 -2.35 13.54 9.42
N PHE A 156 -3.26 12.57 9.58
CA PHE A 156 -3.46 11.86 10.83
C PHE A 156 -3.11 10.38 10.64
N PRO A 157 -2.38 9.77 11.60
CA PRO A 157 -2.14 8.35 11.56
C PRO A 157 -3.45 7.60 11.80
N VAL A 158 -3.81 6.70 10.90
CA VAL A 158 -4.94 5.80 11.06
C VAL A 158 -4.39 4.38 11.15
N ALA A 159 -4.86 3.63 12.16
CA ALA A 159 -4.49 2.23 12.30
C ALA A 159 -4.92 1.45 11.06
N GLY A 160 -3.95 0.85 10.38
CA GLY A 160 -4.18 -0.12 9.33
C GLY A 160 -4.49 -1.50 9.92
N VAL A 161 -4.55 -2.51 9.05
CA VAL A 161 -4.66 -3.90 9.52
C VAL A 161 -3.30 -4.32 10.10
N LEU A 162 -3.23 -4.50 11.42
CA LEU A 162 -2.07 -5.09 12.08
C LEU A 162 -2.23 -6.62 12.02
N GLN A 163 -1.40 -7.27 11.22
CA GLN A 163 -1.28 -8.73 11.23
C GLN A 163 -0.13 -9.13 12.15
N LEU A 164 -0.45 -9.55 13.36
CA LEU A 164 0.51 -10.18 14.27
C LEU A 164 0.46 -11.69 14.06
N THR A 165 1.57 -12.28 13.63
CA THR A 165 1.75 -13.73 13.65
C THR A 165 2.67 -14.03 14.83
N VAL A 166 2.11 -14.54 15.89
CA VAL A 166 2.87 -15.04 17.05
C VAL A 166 3.32 -16.46 16.73
N THR A 167 4.64 -16.66 16.65
CA THR A 167 5.25 -17.98 16.53
C THR A 167 6.11 -18.22 17.76
N GLY A 168 5.73 -19.21 18.55
CA GLY A 168 6.36 -19.56 19.82
C GLY A 168 5.51 -19.06 21.00
N GLY A 169 5.13 -19.95 21.84
CA GLY A 169 4.57 -19.73 23.16
C GLY A 169 5.37 -20.56 24.14
N ILE A 170 5.55 -20.07 25.35
CA ILE A 170 6.10 -20.85 26.44
C ILE A 170 5.06 -21.91 26.77
N GLU A 171 5.40 -23.21 26.68
CA GLU A 171 4.63 -24.30 27.27
C GLU A 171 4.69 -24.25 28.79
#